data_06e36c055661cdb7d4d8eab9721c146d
#
_entry.id   06e36c055661cdb7d4d8eab9721c146d
#
_cell.length_a   1.000
_cell.length_b   1.000
_cell.length_c   1.000
_cell.angle_alpha   90.00
_cell.angle_beta   90.00
_cell.angle_gamma   90.00
#
_symmetry.space_group_name_H-M   'P 1'
#
loop_
_entity.id
_entity.type
_entity.pdbx_description
1 polymer ?
#
loop_
_entity_poly.entity_id
_entity_poly.type
_entity_poly.pdbx_seq_one_letter_code
_entity_poly.pdbx_strand_id
1 'polypeptide(L)'
;MDQAKLNKLIENREKAIAGGGEAAVEKHHAKGSYTCRERINMLLDEGSFEEVNMFLTHRCHDFGMEKKVFLGDGVAVGSGTIDGRLVFVFAQDATVIGGSLSETMAQKICNVMDQAMKLGAPIIGLNDSGGARIQEGACALAGYAEIFERNILASGVVPQISVIFGPCAGGAVYSPALTDFIMMTEQNSYMFITGPKVVKSVTGEDVTVEQLGGAHIHATKSGVTHFVAATEEEALAEVRRLVSFIPQNNMEEAPVYACTDDITRVDDNLNDIVPDDPNKPYDMHEIINTIVDNGDFMEVHKDYAKNVICGFARFNGRSTGIIANQPSWLAGVLDCDASRKAARFVRFCDAFNIQILTLVDVPGFLCGTGQEYAGIIDHGAKLMFAYGEATVPKVTITVRKSYGGSHIVMSCKQLRGDMCYAWPNAEIAVMGASGAVGVLQAKAIKAIEDPAEKKAFIAEKEAEYKDLFASPYQAANRGYIDDVIEPRYTRSRIIRAFEMLQTKRMTNPLKKHSNIPL
;
A
#
# COMPACT_ATOMS: atom_id res chain seq x y z
N MET A 1 -37.44 14.58 34.27
CA MET A 1 -37.61 14.11 32.86
C MET A 1 -38.82 13.17 32.86
N ASP A 2 -39.68 13.25 31.85
CA ASP A 2 -40.81 12.34 31.69
C ASP A 2 -40.32 10.94 31.36
N GLN A 3 -40.69 9.93 32.16
CA GLN A 3 -40.23 8.54 32.00
C GLN A 3 -40.65 7.95 30.64
N ALA A 4 -41.84 8.36 30.11
CA ALA A 4 -42.27 7.90 28.79
C ALA A 4 -41.35 8.38 27.65
N LYS A 5 -40.80 9.60 27.76
CA LYS A 5 -39.84 10.14 26.79
C LYS A 5 -38.50 9.40 26.86
N LEU A 6 -38.05 9.05 28.06
CA LEU A 6 -36.82 8.28 28.26
C LEU A 6 -36.96 6.86 27.70
N ASN A 7 -38.09 6.19 28.00
CA ASN A 7 -38.37 4.86 27.48
C ASN A 7 -38.40 4.83 25.94
N LYS A 8 -39.03 5.85 25.33
CA LYS A 8 -39.04 5.99 23.85
C LYS A 8 -37.64 6.17 23.25
N LEU A 9 -36.76 6.92 23.94
CA LEU A 9 -35.36 7.05 23.48
C LEU A 9 -34.64 5.70 23.53
N ILE A 10 -34.78 4.95 24.62
CA ILE A 10 -34.18 3.63 24.80
C ILE A 10 -34.66 2.68 23.69
N GLU A 11 -35.99 2.60 23.51
CA GLU A 11 -36.59 1.75 22.45
C GLU A 11 -36.09 2.11 21.05
N ASN A 12 -35.95 3.39 20.71
CA ASN A 12 -35.43 3.81 19.40
C ASN A 12 -33.96 3.47 19.25
N ARG A 13 -33.15 3.59 20.32
CA ARG A 13 -31.73 3.15 20.28
C ARG A 13 -31.63 1.65 20.07
N GLU A 14 -32.41 0.85 20.78
CA GLU A 14 -32.44 -0.61 20.59
C GLU A 14 -32.83 -0.97 19.16
N LYS A 15 -33.85 -0.31 18.59
CA LYS A 15 -34.25 -0.50 17.18
C LYS A 15 -33.13 -0.16 16.19
N ALA A 16 -32.41 0.94 16.44
CA ALA A 16 -31.28 1.34 15.59
C ALA A 16 -30.11 0.32 15.67
N ILE A 17 -29.86 -0.21 16.87
CA ILE A 17 -28.82 -1.22 17.11
C ILE A 17 -29.17 -2.55 16.44
N ALA A 18 -30.45 -2.93 16.47
CA ALA A 18 -30.93 -4.19 15.89
C ALA A 18 -30.80 -4.29 14.35
N GLY A 19 -30.50 -3.17 13.67
CA GLY A 19 -30.27 -3.16 12.21
C GLY A 19 -31.46 -3.74 11.43
N GLY A 20 -31.23 -4.79 10.66
CA GLY A 20 -32.26 -5.52 9.89
C GLY A 20 -33.16 -6.43 10.74
N GLY A 21 -32.92 -6.49 12.07
CA GLY A 21 -33.64 -7.34 13.03
C GLY A 21 -32.98 -8.70 13.25
N GLU A 22 -33.40 -9.37 14.33
CA GLU A 22 -32.79 -10.61 14.85
C GLU A 22 -32.60 -11.69 13.76
N ALA A 23 -33.63 -12.00 12.99
CA ALA A 23 -33.54 -13.03 11.94
C ALA A 23 -32.53 -12.67 10.80
N ALA A 24 -32.36 -11.37 10.50
CA ALA A 24 -31.40 -10.94 9.51
C ALA A 24 -29.97 -11.01 10.07
N VAL A 25 -29.78 -10.67 11.34
CA VAL A 25 -28.50 -10.77 12.06
C VAL A 25 -28.08 -12.24 12.19
N GLU A 26 -28.97 -13.14 12.64
CA GLU A 26 -28.68 -14.58 12.72
C GLU A 26 -28.26 -15.17 11.37
N LYS A 27 -28.95 -14.77 10.30
CA LYS A 27 -28.59 -15.19 8.94
C LYS A 27 -27.22 -14.66 8.50
N HIS A 28 -26.84 -13.47 8.98
CA HIS A 28 -25.54 -12.87 8.70
C HIS A 28 -24.43 -13.61 9.46
N HIS A 29 -24.62 -13.85 10.74
CA HIS A 29 -23.71 -14.64 11.58
C HIS A 29 -23.55 -16.10 11.06
N ALA A 30 -24.62 -16.71 10.57
CA ALA A 30 -24.56 -18.06 9.99
C ALA A 30 -23.64 -18.17 8.75
N LYS A 31 -23.27 -17.04 8.14
CA LYS A 31 -22.28 -16.96 7.05
C LYS A 31 -20.85 -16.70 7.55
N GLY A 32 -20.66 -16.61 8.86
CA GLY A 32 -19.37 -16.25 9.47
C GLY A 32 -19.04 -14.77 9.40
N SER A 33 -20.02 -13.88 9.25
CA SER A 33 -19.83 -12.44 9.16
C SER A 33 -20.38 -11.71 10.39
N TYR A 34 -19.68 -10.67 10.85
CA TYR A 34 -20.08 -9.82 11.95
C TYR A 34 -20.95 -8.64 11.49
N THR A 35 -21.80 -8.13 12.37
CA THR A 35 -22.59 -6.90 12.13
C THR A 35 -21.67 -5.66 12.09
N CYS A 36 -22.16 -4.57 11.54
CA CYS A 36 -21.41 -3.32 11.46
C CYS A 36 -20.92 -2.82 12.83
N ARG A 37 -21.73 -2.95 13.89
CA ARG A 37 -21.34 -2.49 15.24
C ARG A 37 -20.39 -3.44 15.94
N GLU A 38 -20.51 -4.74 15.72
CA GLU A 38 -19.51 -5.71 16.21
C GLU A 38 -18.14 -5.44 15.61
N ARG A 39 -18.06 -5.17 14.30
CA ARG A 39 -16.83 -4.77 13.61
C ARG A 39 -16.25 -3.47 14.17
N ILE A 40 -17.07 -2.45 14.43
CA ILE A 40 -16.63 -1.20 15.07
C ILE A 40 -16.06 -1.46 16.46
N ASN A 41 -16.75 -2.25 17.28
CA ASN A 41 -16.31 -2.56 18.64
C ASN A 41 -15.01 -3.37 18.68
N MET A 42 -14.75 -4.22 17.68
CA MET A 42 -13.46 -4.94 17.55
C MET A 42 -12.34 -4.03 17.05
N LEU A 43 -12.67 -3.02 16.24
CA LEU A 43 -11.68 -2.10 15.67
C LEU A 43 -11.20 -1.06 16.68
N LEU A 44 -12.14 -0.46 17.41
CA LEU A 44 -11.88 0.70 18.28
C LEU A 44 -11.55 0.29 19.71
N ASP A 45 -10.94 1.20 20.45
CA ASP A 45 -10.71 1.03 21.88
C ASP A 45 -12.04 0.91 22.62
N GLU A 46 -12.10 0.05 23.63
CA GLU A 46 -13.33 -0.25 24.37
C GLU A 46 -13.98 1.03 24.91
N GLY A 47 -15.28 1.21 24.62
CA GLY A 47 -16.09 2.34 25.08
C GLY A 47 -15.78 3.68 24.41
N SER A 48 -14.90 3.72 23.40
CA SER A 48 -14.52 4.98 22.73
C SER A 48 -15.46 5.40 21.59
N PHE A 49 -16.34 4.50 21.12
CA PHE A 49 -17.18 4.78 19.96
C PHE A 49 -18.32 5.74 20.28
N GLU A 50 -18.33 6.89 19.60
CA GLU A 50 -19.41 7.88 19.63
C GLU A 50 -20.16 7.88 18.31
N GLU A 51 -21.31 7.17 18.26
CA GLU A 51 -22.16 7.08 17.07
C GLU A 51 -22.94 8.37 16.84
N VAL A 52 -22.90 8.89 15.61
CA VAL A 52 -23.68 10.06 15.19
C VAL A 52 -24.73 9.67 14.15
N ASN A 53 -25.79 10.51 14.04
CA ASN A 53 -26.86 10.31 13.05
C ASN A 53 -27.59 8.95 13.15
N MET A 54 -27.64 8.35 14.34
CA MET A 54 -28.23 7.02 14.59
C MET A 54 -29.71 6.93 14.19
N PHE A 55 -30.48 8.04 14.23
CA PHE A 55 -31.91 8.07 13.98
C PHE A 55 -32.31 8.50 12.56
N LEU A 56 -31.35 8.75 11.67
CA LEU A 56 -31.67 9.07 10.28
C LEU A 56 -32.28 7.85 9.56
N THR A 57 -33.26 8.12 8.68
CA THR A 57 -33.92 7.12 7.85
C THR A 57 -33.90 7.57 6.39
N HIS A 58 -34.04 6.63 5.46
CA HIS A 58 -34.18 6.98 4.04
C HIS A 58 -35.46 7.79 3.78
N ARG A 59 -35.49 8.48 2.64
CA ARG A 59 -36.60 9.34 2.20
C ARG A 59 -37.39 8.78 1.02
N CYS A 60 -37.10 7.53 0.64
CA CYS A 60 -37.77 6.86 -0.48
C CYS A 60 -39.15 6.35 -0.06
N HIS A 61 -40.17 6.66 -0.85
CA HIS A 61 -41.56 6.22 -0.64
C HIS A 61 -42.05 5.30 -1.76
N ASP A 62 -41.25 5.05 -2.80
CA ASP A 62 -41.59 4.22 -3.94
C ASP A 62 -41.24 2.75 -3.70
N PHE A 63 -41.82 1.86 -4.50
CA PHE A 63 -41.54 0.41 -4.48
C PHE A 63 -41.70 -0.26 -3.12
N GLY A 64 -42.59 0.24 -2.25
CA GLY A 64 -42.87 -0.31 -0.92
C GLY A 64 -41.83 0.04 0.13
N MET A 65 -40.96 1.01 -0.15
CA MET A 65 -39.90 1.45 0.78
C MET A 65 -40.49 2.18 1.99
N GLU A 66 -41.66 2.78 1.89
CA GLU A 66 -42.38 3.38 3.03
C GLU A 66 -42.66 2.40 4.17
N LYS A 67 -42.63 1.08 3.90
CA LYS A 67 -42.79 -0.01 4.88
C LYS A 67 -41.48 -0.60 5.39
N LYS A 68 -40.34 -0.20 4.80
CA LYS A 68 -39.00 -0.72 5.10
C LYS A 68 -38.11 0.36 5.71
N VAL A 69 -38.60 1.02 6.76
CA VAL A 69 -37.88 2.12 7.43
C VAL A 69 -37.05 1.53 8.56
N PHE A 70 -35.73 1.72 8.46
CA PHE A 70 -34.75 1.31 9.46
C PHE A 70 -34.05 2.55 10.02
N LEU A 71 -33.95 2.64 11.35
CA LEU A 71 -33.16 3.69 12.00
C LEU A 71 -31.67 3.48 11.71
N GLY A 72 -30.98 4.53 11.32
CA GLY A 72 -29.57 4.47 10.89
C GLY A 72 -29.36 4.11 9.42
N ASP A 73 -30.41 3.68 8.72
CA ASP A 73 -30.46 3.38 7.26
C ASP A 73 -29.28 2.56 6.73
N GLY A 74 -28.88 1.51 7.47
CA GLY A 74 -27.88 0.54 7.00
C GLY A 74 -26.43 0.99 7.09
N VAL A 75 -26.12 2.01 7.89
CA VAL A 75 -24.73 2.37 8.21
C VAL A 75 -24.60 2.94 9.62
N ALA A 76 -23.64 2.44 10.39
CA ALA A 76 -23.19 3.07 11.62
C ALA A 76 -22.00 3.97 11.31
N VAL A 77 -22.01 5.22 11.80
CA VAL A 77 -20.95 6.20 11.55
C VAL A 77 -20.62 6.97 12.82
N GLY A 78 -19.37 7.34 13.01
CA GLY A 78 -18.95 8.08 14.20
C GLY A 78 -17.44 8.21 14.31
N SER A 79 -17.01 8.51 15.52
CA SER A 79 -15.60 8.59 15.88
C SER A 79 -15.29 7.70 17.08
N GLY A 80 -14.02 7.35 17.23
CA GLY A 80 -13.50 6.63 18.38
C GLY A 80 -11.98 6.70 18.40
N THR A 81 -11.35 5.84 19.18
CA THR A 81 -9.88 5.82 19.23
C THR A 81 -9.33 4.44 18.87
N ILE A 82 -8.11 4.44 18.33
CA ILE A 82 -7.24 3.28 18.18
C ILE A 82 -5.94 3.61 18.92
N ASP A 83 -5.65 2.86 19.98
CA ASP A 83 -4.51 3.10 20.86
C ASP A 83 -4.45 4.56 21.35
N GLY A 84 -5.61 5.11 21.73
CA GLY A 84 -5.80 6.47 22.18
C GLY A 84 -5.83 7.54 21.09
N ARG A 85 -5.62 7.20 19.83
CA ARG A 85 -5.60 8.14 18.68
C ARG A 85 -6.98 8.23 18.03
N LEU A 86 -7.45 9.45 17.80
CA LEU A 86 -8.74 9.71 17.17
C LEU A 86 -8.78 9.14 15.74
N VAL A 87 -9.85 8.43 15.42
CA VAL A 87 -10.19 7.99 14.06
C VAL A 87 -11.68 8.20 13.80
N PHE A 88 -12.04 8.37 12.55
CA PHE A 88 -13.43 8.36 12.10
C PHE A 88 -13.72 7.05 11.37
N VAL A 89 -14.92 6.50 11.62
CA VAL A 89 -15.33 5.23 11.05
C VAL A 89 -16.73 5.31 10.47
N PHE A 90 -16.93 4.65 9.35
CA PHE A 90 -18.24 4.23 8.87
C PHE A 90 -18.25 2.73 8.62
N ALA A 91 -19.34 2.05 9.00
CA ALA A 91 -19.50 0.62 8.80
C ALA A 91 -20.87 0.33 8.19
N GLN A 92 -20.89 -0.25 7.01
CA GLN A 92 -22.11 -0.63 6.31
C GLN A 92 -22.72 -1.88 6.94
N ASP A 93 -24.04 -1.89 7.03
CA ASP A 93 -24.83 -2.99 7.61
C ASP A 93 -25.57 -3.76 6.53
N ALA A 94 -25.00 -4.89 6.14
CA ALA A 94 -25.61 -5.77 5.12
C ALA A 94 -26.94 -6.38 5.56
N THR A 95 -27.27 -6.36 6.86
CA THR A 95 -28.57 -6.83 7.36
C THR A 95 -29.71 -5.88 6.96
N VAL A 96 -29.39 -4.62 6.65
CA VAL A 96 -30.36 -3.59 6.22
C VAL A 96 -30.26 -3.42 4.70
N ILE A 97 -31.23 -3.96 3.98
CA ILE A 97 -31.37 -3.85 2.51
C ILE A 97 -30.04 -4.20 1.77
N GLY A 98 -29.29 -5.21 2.29
CA GLY A 98 -28.04 -5.66 1.71
C GLY A 98 -26.91 -4.61 1.73
N GLY A 99 -26.94 -3.67 2.67
CA GLY A 99 -25.96 -2.59 2.77
C GLY A 99 -25.97 -1.64 1.56
N SER A 100 -27.06 -1.62 0.77
CA SER A 100 -27.14 -0.80 -0.45
C SER A 100 -27.19 0.70 -0.12
N LEU A 101 -26.40 1.49 -0.85
CA LEU A 101 -26.27 2.94 -0.62
C LEU A 101 -27.54 3.69 -1.01
N SER A 102 -28.10 4.38 -0.03
CA SER A 102 -29.16 5.39 -0.18
C SER A 102 -28.59 6.80 -0.15
N GLU A 103 -29.40 7.81 -0.50
CA GLU A 103 -29.06 9.21 -0.28
C GLU A 103 -28.72 9.49 1.20
N THR A 104 -29.50 8.95 2.13
CA THR A 104 -29.32 9.14 3.59
C THR A 104 -28.05 8.47 4.09
N MET A 105 -27.77 7.24 3.65
CA MET A 105 -26.51 6.55 3.97
C MET A 105 -25.30 7.37 3.49
N ALA A 106 -25.34 7.86 2.25
CA ALA A 106 -24.29 8.72 1.71
C ALA A 106 -24.11 10.00 2.54
N GLN A 107 -25.21 10.66 2.91
CA GLN A 107 -25.17 11.85 3.77
C GLN A 107 -24.48 11.57 5.11
N LYS A 108 -24.73 10.43 5.74
CA LYS A 108 -24.09 10.02 7.01
C LYS A 108 -22.59 9.82 6.82
N ILE A 109 -22.19 9.09 5.77
CA ILE A 109 -20.77 8.83 5.43
C ILE A 109 -20.06 10.16 5.15
N CYS A 110 -20.62 11.01 4.30
CA CYS A 110 -20.07 12.32 3.99
C CYS A 110 -19.87 13.20 5.24
N ASN A 111 -20.82 13.15 6.17
CA ASN A 111 -20.72 13.93 7.41
C ASN A 111 -19.48 13.54 8.25
N VAL A 112 -19.19 12.24 8.42
CA VAL A 112 -18.00 11.83 9.18
C VAL A 112 -16.70 12.06 8.39
N MET A 113 -16.73 11.95 7.07
CA MET A 113 -15.57 12.30 6.22
C MET A 113 -15.25 13.80 6.33
N ASP A 114 -16.26 14.67 6.30
CA ASP A 114 -16.09 16.12 6.49
C ASP A 114 -15.52 16.45 7.87
N GLN A 115 -15.97 15.74 8.92
CA GLN A 115 -15.43 15.90 10.28
C GLN A 115 -13.97 15.43 10.37
N ALA A 116 -13.65 14.29 9.79
CA ALA A 116 -12.29 13.75 9.74
C ALA A 116 -11.33 14.73 9.10
N MET A 117 -11.68 15.31 7.95
CA MET A 117 -10.86 16.32 7.27
C MET A 117 -10.69 17.60 8.09
N LYS A 118 -11.76 18.06 8.78
CA LYS A 118 -11.69 19.26 9.64
C LYS A 118 -10.80 19.07 10.87
N LEU A 119 -10.76 17.87 11.40
CA LEU A 119 -10.00 17.52 12.62
C LEU A 119 -8.65 16.88 12.32
N GLY A 120 -8.36 16.58 11.05
CA GLY A 120 -7.11 15.98 10.64
C GLY A 120 -6.94 14.56 11.22
N ALA A 121 -7.93 13.68 11.08
CA ALA A 121 -7.89 12.32 11.61
C ALA A 121 -8.17 11.28 10.52
N PRO A 122 -7.61 10.05 10.62
CA PRO A 122 -7.83 8.98 9.65
C PRO A 122 -9.31 8.62 9.49
N ILE A 123 -9.67 8.19 8.27
CA ILE A 123 -11.00 7.68 7.91
C ILE A 123 -10.88 6.19 7.63
N ILE A 124 -11.71 5.38 8.31
CA ILE A 124 -11.74 3.93 8.14
C ILE A 124 -13.14 3.53 7.69
N GLY A 125 -13.24 2.96 6.48
CA GLY A 125 -14.47 2.43 5.92
C GLY A 125 -14.54 0.92 6.07
N LEU A 126 -15.56 0.39 6.75
CA LEU A 126 -15.87 -1.02 6.86
C LEU A 126 -17.00 -1.34 5.87
N ASN A 127 -16.63 -1.88 4.71
CA ASN A 127 -17.50 -1.96 3.54
C ASN A 127 -18.16 -3.35 3.43
N ASP A 128 -19.49 -3.34 3.29
CA ASP A 128 -20.31 -4.54 3.07
C ASP A 128 -21.59 -4.12 2.33
N SER A 129 -21.52 -3.97 0.99
CA SER A 129 -22.56 -3.30 0.21
C SER A 129 -22.79 -3.92 -1.16
N GLY A 130 -24.04 -4.21 -1.45
CA GLY A 130 -24.49 -4.63 -2.78
C GLY A 130 -24.47 -3.53 -3.86
N GLY A 131 -24.00 -2.30 -3.55
CA GLY A 131 -23.98 -1.18 -4.49
C GLY A 131 -25.09 -0.15 -4.25
N ALA A 132 -25.51 0.56 -5.29
CA ALA A 132 -26.54 1.58 -5.20
C ALA A 132 -27.92 0.96 -4.89
N ARG A 133 -28.69 1.62 -4.02
CA ARG A 133 -30.09 1.26 -3.74
C ARG A 133 -30.96 1.59 -4.95
N ILE A 134 -31.36 0.57 -5.68
CA ILE A 134 -32.04 0.71 -6.99
C ILE A 134 -33.34 1.52 -6.87
N GLN A 135 -34.05 1.38 -5.76
CA GLN A 135 -35.32 2.07 -5.50
C GLN A 135 -35.16 3.60 -5.39
N GLU A 136 -33.95 4.10 -5.12
CA GLU A 136 -33.66 5.53 -5.02
C GLU A 136 -33.08 6.14 -6.31
N GLY A 137 -32.80 5.31 -7.30
CA GLY A 137 -32.38 5.76 -8.63
C GLY A 137 -31.20 6.73 -8.62
N ALA A 138 -31.38 7.91 -9.22
CA ALA A 138 -30.32 8.91 -9.36
C ALA A 138 -29.85 9.48 -8.00
N CYS A 139 -30.66 9.47 -6.96
CA CYS A 139 -30.26 9.94 -5.63
C CYS A 139 -29.14 9.07 -5.02
N ALA A 140 -29.22 7.75 -5.20
CA ALA A 140 -28.14 6.86 -4.77
C ALA A 140 -26.85 7.10 -5.58
N LEU A 141 -26.93 7.41 -6.87
CA LEU A 141 -25.75 7.74 -7.70
C LEU A 141 -25.13 9.09 -7.27
N ALA A 142 -25.95 10.09 -6.98
CA ALA A 142 -25.49 11.37 -6.44
C ALA A 142 -24.77 11.17 -5.10
N GLY A 143 -25.31 10.31 -4.22
CA GLY A 143 -24.66 9.96 -2.97
C GLY A 143 -23.28 9.35 -3.14
N TYR A 144 -23.09 8.45 -4.13
CA TYR A 144 -21.75 7.95 -4.44
C TYR A 144 -20.80 9.05 -4.92
N ALA A 145 -21.27 9.94 -5.80
CA ALA A 145 -20.45 11.04 -6.31
C ALA A 145 -19.96 11.95 -5.16
N GLU A 146 -20.81 12.24 -4.19
CA GLU A 146 -20.44 13.03 -3.01
C GLU A 146 -19.41 12.33 -2.12
N ILE A 147 -19.47 11.00 -1.97
CA ILE A 147 -18.46 10.22 -1.25
C ILE A 147 -17.14 10.26 -2.02
N PHE A 148 -17.16 10.04 -3.34
CA PHE A 148 -15.96 10.06 -4.19
C PHE A 148 -15.26 11.42 -4.17
N GLU A 149 -16.02 12.53 -4.23
CA GLU A 149 -15.46 13.86 -4.10
C GLU A 149 -14.66 14.00 -2.78
N ARG A 150 -15.22 13.52 -1.67
CA ARG A 150 -14.55 13.57 -0.37
C ARG A 150 -13.33 12.66 -0.29
N ASN A 151 -13.38 11.47 -0.90
CA ASN A 151 -12.17 10.63 -1.02
C ASN A 151 -11.06 11.37 -1.78
N ILE A 152 -11.39 12.06 -2.86
CA ILE A 152 -10.42 12.81 -3.68
C ILE A 152 -9.86 14.00 -2.87
N LEU A 153 -10.70 14.76 -2.18
CA LEU A 153 -10.26 15.91 -1.37
C LEU A 153 -9.44 15.48 -0.14
N ALA A 154 -9.74 14.33 0.44
CA ALA A 154 -9.01 13.76 1.57
C ALA A 154 -7.66 13.12 1.18
N SER A 155 -7.46 12.81 -0.10
CA SER A 155 -6.25 12.15 -0.61
C SER A 155 -4.99 12.98 -0.31
N GLY A 156 -4.05 12.39 0.41
CA GLY A 156 -2.83 13.07 0.87
C GLY A 156 -3.06 14.13 1.96
N VAL A 157 -4.26 14.21 2.54
CA VAL A 157 -4.59 15.10 3.66
C VAL A 157 -4.77 14.30 4.95
N VAL A 158 -5.64 13.31 4.94
CA VAL A 158 -5.82 12.35 6.04
C VAL A 158 -5.73 10.92 5.49
N PRO A 159 -5.15 9.98 6.23
CA PRO A 159 -5.12 8.58 5.81
C PRO A 159 -6.51 7.99 5.64
N GLN A 160 -6.72 7.25 4.56
CA GLN A 160 -7.97 6.60 4.22
C GLN A 160 -7.77 5.09 4.10
N ILE A 161 -8.49 4.30 4.88
CA ILE A 161 -8.39 2.85 4.91
C ILE A 161 -9.75 2.24 4.62
N SER A 162 -9.82 1.32 3.68
CA SER A 162 -11.02 0.56 3.35
C SER A 162 -10.83 -0.92 3.68
N VAL A 163 -11.75 -1.48 4.46
CA VAL A 163 -11.81 -2.92 4.71
C VAL A 163 -13.06 -3.48 4.07
N ILE A 164 -12.92 -4.55 3.32
CA ILE A 164 -14.02 -5.20 2.60
C ILE A 164 -14.38 -6.49 3.33
N PHE A 165 -15.62 -6.57 3.83
CA PHE A 165 -16.10 -7.72 4.60
C PHE A 165 -17.22 -8.52 3.91
N GLY A 166 -17.71 -8.01 2.80
CA GLY A 166 -18.76 -8.64 2.03
C GLY A 166 -18.65 -8.32 0.55
N PRO A 167 -19.75 -8.48 -0.19
CA PRO A 167 -19.81 -8.00 -1.56
C PRO A 167 -19.57 -6.48 -1.62
N CYS A 168 -18.76 -6.05 -2.57
CA CYS A 168 -18.55 -4.66 -2.90
C CYS A 168 -18.67 -4.54 -4.43
N ALA A 169 -19.84 -4.08 -4.91
CA ALA A 169 -20.19 -4.17 -6.32
C ALA A 169 -20.61 -2.82 -6.91
N GLY A 170 -20.33 -2.61 -8.19
CA GLY A 170 -20.72 -1.41 -8.92
C GLY A 170 -20.08 -0.14 -8.33
N GLY A 171 -20.90 0.88 -8.00
CA GLY A 171 -20.41 2.13 -7.39
C GLY A 171 -19.63 1.93 -6.10
N ALA A 172 -19.92 0.86 -5.35
CA ALA A 172 -19.28 0.59 -4.06
C ALA A 172 -17.77 0.29 -4.15
N VAL A 173 -17.23 -0.11 -5.32
CA VAL A 173 -15.80 -0.41 -5.47
C VAL A 173 -14.94 0.83 -5.65
N TYR A 174 -15.51 1.94 -6.13
CA TYR A 174 -14.71 3.11 -6.49
C TYR A 174 -14.26 3.90 -5.26
N SER A 175 -15.10 4.02 -4.22
CA SER A 175 -14.69 4.67 -2.97
C SER A 175 -13.47 3.96 -2.36
N PRO A 176 -13.45 2.63 -2.14
CA PRO A 176 -12.24 1.91 -1.73
C PRO A 176 -11.04 2.13 -2.66
N ALA A 177 -11.25 2.10 -3.97
CA ALA A 177 -10.17 2.29 -4.95
C ALA A 177 -9.52 3.70 -4.90
N LEU A 178 -10.23 4.69 -4.36
CA LEU A 178 -9.73 6.05 -4.12
C LEU A 178 -9.00 6.19 -2.78
N THR A 179 -9.10 5.22 -1.87
CA THR A 179 -8.44 5.25 -0.56
C THR A 179 -6.97 4.81 -0.64
N ASP A 180 -6.20 5.04 0.43
CA ASP A 180 -4.78 4.74 0.46
C ASP A 180 -4.51 3.23 0.56
N PHE A 181 -5.29 2.54 1.39
CA PHE A 181 -5.16 1.10 1.60
C PHE A 181 -6.51 0.39 1.52
N ILE A 182 -6.50 -0.76 0.86
CA ILE A 182 -7.62 -1.70 0.81
C ILE A 182 -7.19 -3.01 1.45
N MET A 183 -8.01 -3.51 2.36
CA MET A 183 -7.85 -4.81 2.98
C MET A 183 -9.06 -5.69 2.65
N MET A 184 -8.83 -6.93 2.31
CA MET A 184 -9.88 -7.92 2.02
C MET A 184 -9.72 -9.12 2.94
N THR A 185 -10.84 -9.81 3.23
CA THR A 185 -10.83 -11.10 3.92
C THR A 185 -10.98 -12.24 2.91
N GLU A 186 -10.36 -13.40 3.17
CA GLU A 186 -10.44 -14.56 2.27
C GLU A 186 -11.86 -15.15 2.19
N GLN A 187 -12.64 -15.04 3.29
CA GLN A 187 -13.89 -15.79 3.43
C GLN A 187 -15.06 -15.21 2.62
N ASN A 188 -15.26 -13.88 2.67
CA ASN A 188 -16.51 -13.27 2.21
C ASN A 188 -16.33 -12.00 1.37
N SER A 189 -15.11 -11.56 1.11
CA SER A 189 -14.82 -10.29 0.43
C SER A 189 -14.77 -10.44 -1.08
N TYR A 190 -15.56 -9.64 -1.77
CA TYR A 190 -15.57 -9.60 -3.23
C TYR A 190 -15.63 -8.16 -3.72
N MET A 191 -14.80 -7.82 -4.69
CA MET A 191 -14.84 -6.53 -5.38
C MET A 191 -14.96 -6.75 -6.89
N PHE A 192 -15.99 -6.19 -7.53
CA PHE A 192 -16.13 -6.22 -8.98
C PHE A 192 -17.08 -5.11 -9.47
N ILE A 193 -16.88 -4.65 -10.68
CA ILE A 193 -17.77 -3.63 -11.29
C ILE A 193 -19.17 -4.20 -11.50
N THR A 194 -19.25 -5.43 -12.05
CA THR A 194 -20.51 -6.14 -12.25
C THR A 194 -20.33 -7.60 -11.86
N GLY A 195 -21.38 -8.20 -11.28
CA GLY A 195 -21.32 -9.59 -10.82
C GLY A 195 -21.33 -10.62 -11.97
N PRO A 196 -21.03 -11.91 -11.67
CA PRO A 196 -20.88 -12.98 -12.66
C PRO A 196 -22.06 -13.13 -13.63
N LYS A 197 -23.29 -12.90 -13.17
CA LYS A 197 -24.49 -12.99 -14.03
C LYS A 197 -24.48 -11.96 -15.16
N VAL A 198 -24.04 -10.74 -14.89
CA VAL A 198 -23.92 -9.67 -15.89
C VAL A 198 -22.75 -9.96 -16.81
N VAL A 199 -21.60 -10.38 -16.28
CA VAL A 199 -20.44 -10.79 -17.08
C VAL A 199 -20.87 -11.88 -18.08
N LYS A 200 -21.54 -12.95 -17.62
CA LYS A 200 -22.03 -14.01 -18.50
C LYS A 200 -22.97 -13.51 -19.59
N SER A 201 -23.86 -12.55 -19.27
CA SER A 201 -24.81 -12.02 -20.25
C SER A 201 -24.19 -11.10 -21.30
N VAL A 202 -23.09 -10.40 -20.96
CA VAL A 202 -22.44 -9.41 -21.82
C VAL A 202 -21.26 -9.98 -22.61
N THR A 203 -20.39 -10.75 -21.94
CA THR A 203 -19.16 -11.29 -22.55
C THR A 203 -19.23 -12.79 -22.85
N GLY A 204 -20.23 -13.49 -22.31
CA GLY A 204 -20.34 -14.95 -22.43
C GLY A 204 -19.45 -15.73 -21.47
N GLU A 205 -18.63 -15.07 -20.66
CA GLU A 205 -17.74 -15.72 -19.69
C GLU A 205 -18.53 -16.32 -18.52
N ASP A 206 -18.23 -17.56 -18.16
CA ASP A 206 -18.81 -18.24 -17.01
C ASP A 206 -17.78 -18.28 -15.88
N VAL A 207 -17.94 -17.40 -14.91
CA VAL A 207 -16.99 -17.20 -13.81
C VAL A 207 -17.70 -17.23 -12.45
N THR A 208 -17.01 -17.70 -11.42
CA THR A 208 -17.49 -17.58 -10.03
C THR A 208 -17.19 -16.19 -9.47
N VAL A 209 -17.82 -15.84 -8.34
CA VAL A 209 -17.50 -14.57 -7.64
C VAL A 209 -16.04 -14.50 -7.22
N GLU A 210 -15.47 -15.63 -6.76
CA GLU A 210 -14.06 -15.77 -6.40
C GLU A 210 -13.13 -15.52 -7.58
N GLN A 211 -13.41 -16.15 -8.72
CA GLN A 211 -12.60 -16.00 -9.93
C GLN A 211 -12.68 -14.59 -10.54
N LEU A 212 -13.80 -13.90 -10.31
CA LEU A 212 -13.99 -12.55 -10.86
C LEU A 212 -13.35 -11.47 -9.98
N GLY A 213 -13.54 -11.55 -8.67
CA GLY A 213 -13.12 -10.48 -7.77
C GLY A 213 -12.95 -10.89 -6.32
N GLY A 214 -12.54 -12.13 -6.05
CA GLY A 214 -12.16 -12.57 -4.69
C GLY A 214 -10.84 -11.96 -4.22
N ALA A 215 -10.57 -12.04 -2.93
CA ALA A 215 -9.38 -11.46 -2.30
C ALA A 215 -8.08 -11.92 -2.97
N HIS A 216 -7.94 -13.21 -3.28
CA HIS A 216 -6.76 -13.76 -3.94
C HIS A 216 -6.52 -13.17 -5.34
N ILE A 217 -7.58 -12.93 -6.12
CA ILE A 217 -7.46 -12.31 -7.46
C ILE A 217 -6.94 -10.88 -7.34
N HIS A 218 -7.49 -10.11 -6.41
CA HIS A 218 -7.05 -8.73 -6.20
C HIS A 218 -5.66 -8.64 -5.56
N ALA A 219 -5.27 -9.63 -4.75
CA ALA A 219 -3.93 -9.70 -4.18
C ALA A 219 -2.84 -10.13 -5.16
N THR A 220 -3.16 -10.94 -6.20
CA THR A 220 -2.13 -11.55 -7.05
C THR A 220 -2.13 -11.06 -8.50
N LYS A 221 -3.28 -10.60 -9.02
CA LYS A 221 -3.47 -10.22 -10.42
C LYS A 221 -3.65 -8.75 -10.65
N SER A 222 -4.60 -8.12 -9.95
CA SER A 222 -4.92 -6.71 -10.19
C SER A 222 -4.14 -5.75 -9.30
N GLY A 223 -3.65 -6.20 -8.14
CA GLY A 223 -3.02 -5.34 -7.14
C GLY A 223 -3.97 -4.31 -6.52
N VAL A 224 -5.28 -4.55 -6.55
CA VAL A 224 -6.28 -3.65 -5.96
C VAL A 224 -6.23 -3.74 -4.44
N THR A 225 -6.12 -4.95 -3.87
CA THR A 225 -6.00 -5.11 -2.42
C THR A 225 -4.55 -5.06 -1.97
N HIS A 226 -4.31 -4.32 -0.89
CA HIS A 226 -2.98 -4.15 -0.30
C HIS A 226 -2.67 -5.23 0.74
N PHE A 227 -3.71 -5.70 1.44
CA PHE A 227 -3.61 -6.72 2.50
C PHE A 227 -4.74 -7.73 2.36
N VAL A 228 -4.45 -8.97 2.69
CA VAL A 228 -5.44 -10.05 2.79
C VAL A 228 -5.30 -10.70 4.16
N ALA A 229 -6.42 -10.83 4.87
CA ALA A 229 -6.51 -11.50 6.16
C ALA A 229 -7.40 -12.74 6.05
N ALA A 230 -7.14 -13.76 6.83
CA ALA A 230 -7.94 -14.96 6.81
C ALA A 230 -9.34 -14.74 7.43
N THR A 231 -9.45 -13.89 8.45
CA THR A 231 -10.70 -13.60 9.16
C THR A 231 -10.96 -12.10 9.30
N GLU A 232 -12.19 -11.74 9.70
CA GLU A 232 -12.55 -10.34 9.96
C GLU A 232 -11.78 -9.78 11.16
N GLU A 233 -11.54 -10.58 12.21
CA GLU A 233 -10.77 -10.17 13.40
C GLU A 233 -9.30 -9.88 13.05
N GLU A 234 -8.68 -10.76 12.25
CA GLU A 234 -7.32 -10.52 11.77
C GLU A 234 -7.24 -9.25 10.93
N ALA A 235 -8.21 -9.01 10.04
CA ALA A 235 -8.27 -7.80 9.24
C ALA A 235 -8.33 -6.54 10.12
N LEU A 236 -9.19 -6.53 11.15
CA LEU A 236 -9.31 -5.42 12.07
C LEU A 236 -8.06 -5.21 12.93
N ALA A 237 -7.40 -6.29 13.35
CA ALA A 237 -6.12 -6.21 14.05
C ALA A 237 -5.00 -5.63 13.15
N GLU A 238 -4.96 -6.04 11.88
CA GLU A 238 -4.00 -5.48 10.91
C GLU A 238 -4.29 -4.00 10.59
N VAL A 239 -5.55 -3.55 10.60
CA VAL A 239 -5.88 -2.12 10.50
C VAL A 239 -5.31 -1.35 11.69
N ARG A 240 -5.47 -1.84 12.92
CA ARG A 240 -4.88 -1.23 14.12
C ARG A 240 -3.36 -1.16 14.00
N ARG A 241 -2.72 -2.24 13.54
CA ARG A 241 -1.28 -2.30 13.28
C ARG A 241 -0.86 -1.27 12.23
N LEU A 242 -1.57 -1.17 11.10
CA LEU A 242 -1.31 -0.17 10.05
C LEU A 242 -1.39 1.25 10.60
N VAL A 243 -2.44 1.57 11.37
CA VAL A 243 -2.62 2.88 12.02
C VAL A 243 -1.43 3.23 12.91
N SER A 244 -0.76 2.25 13.54
CA SER A 244 0.42 2.49 14.37
C SER A 244 1.65 2.98 13.59
N PHE A 245 1.72 2.74 12.27
CA PHE A 245 2.83 3.17 11.41
C PHE A 245 2.61 4.53 10.75
N ILE A 246 1.37 5.02 10.69
CA ILE A 246 1.01 6.21 9.92
C ILE A 246 0.67 7.39 10.83
N PRO A 247 0.89 8.65 10.38
CA PRO A 247 0.53 9.84 11.16
C PRO A 247 -0.98 10.03 11.21
N GLN A 248 -1.40 11.02 11.99
CA GLN A 248 -2.80 11.43 12.09
C GLN A 248 -3.29 12.10 10.80
N ASN A 249 -2.42 12.91 10.19
CA ASN A 249 -2.67 13.66 8.96
C ASN A 249 -1.32 14.08 8.32
N ASN A 250 -1.39 14.78 7.19
CA ASN A 250 -0.22 15.22 6.45
C ASN A 250 0.59 16.35 7.11
N MET A 251 0.11 16.94 8.20
CA MET A 251 0.79 18.00 8.96
C MET A 251 1.56 17.44 10.16
N GLU A 252 1.38 16.17 10.48
CA GLU A 252 1.99 15.49 11.61
C GLU A 252 2.96 14.41 11.16
N GLU A 253 3.81 13.97 12.08
CA GLU A 253 4.68 12.81 11.90
C GLU A 253 4.01 11.56 12.47
N ALA A 254 4.39 10.39 11.99
CA ALA A 254 3.96 9.11 12.55
C ALA A 254 4.40 8.98 14.02
N PRO A 255 3.65 8.25 14.85
CA PRO A 255 4.02 8.03 16.25
C PRO A 255 5.42 7.43 16.38
N VAL A 256 6.19 7.91 17.34
CA VAL A 256 7.49 7.35 17.69
C VAL A 256 7.32 6.44 18.90
N TYR A 257 7.73 5.18 18.76
CA TYR A 257 7.67 4.20 19.84
C TYR A 257 9.02 4.04 20.51
N ALA A 258 9.02 3.66 21.79
CA ALA A 258 10.26 3.33 22.47
C ALA A 258 10.93 2.12 21.80
N CYS A 259 12.16 2.31 21.33
CA CYS A 259 12.92 1.23 20.73
C CYS A 259 13.53 0.37 21.83
N THR A 260 13.24 -0.92 21.80
CA THR A 260 13.83 -1.92 22.72
C THR A 260 14.99 -2.67 22.08
N ASP A 261 15.21 -2.48 20.78
CA ASP A 261 16.29 -3.10 20.02
C ASP A 261 17.53 -2.19 20.00
N ASP A 262 18.70 -2.74 20.24
CA ASP A 262 19.94 -1.96 20.29
C ASP A 262 20.22 -1.25 18.95
N ILE A 263 20.29 0.07 18.98
CA ILE A 263 20.57 0.91 17.82
C ILE A 263 22.00 0.75 17.30
N THR A 264 22.90 0.21 18.12
CA THR A 264 24.31 0.01 17.79
C THR A 264 24.69 -1.44 17.52
N ARG A 265 23.74 -2.38 17.60
CA ARG A 265 24.04 -3.79 17.36
C ARG A 265 24.67 -4.03 16.00
N VAL A 266 25.52 -5.01 15.95
CA VAL A 266 26.27 -5.44 14.78
C VAL A 266 25.72 -6.79 14.34
N ASP A 267 25.38 -6.91 13.08
CA ASP A 267 24.73 -8.08 12.51
C ASP A 267 25.69 -8.79 11.53
N ASP A 268 26.59 -9.62 12.08
CA ASP A 268 27.67 -10.27 11.32
C ASP A 268 27.14 -11.15 10.16
N ASN A 269 25.93 -11.71 10.28
CA ASN A 269 25.28 -12.50 9.22
C ASN A 269 25.08 -11.71 7.91
N LEU A 270 24.98 -10.39 7.99
CA LEU A 270 24.84 -9.56 6.80
C LEU A 270 26.06 -9.60 5.87
N ASN A 271 27.25 -9.92 6.41
CA ASN A 271 28.46 -10.05 5.61
C ASN A 271 28.41 -11.26 4.68
N ASP A 272 27.61 -12.29 5.01
CA ASP A 272 27.59 -13.57 4.30
C ASP A 272 26.25 -13.84 3.58
N ILE A 273 25.22 -13.00 3.82
CA ILE A 273 23.85 -13.24 3.33
C ILE A 273 23.71 -13.12 1.80
N VAL A 274 24.51 -12.24 1.19
CA VAL A 274 24.50 -12.02 -0.26
C VAL A 274 25.57 -12.87 -0.92
N PRO A 275 25.21 -13.81 -1.81
CA PRO A 275 26.17 -14.65 -2.51
C PRO A 275 27.14 -13.85 -3.39
N ASP A 276 28.40 -14.25 -3.44
CA ASP A 276 29.42 -13.68 -4.33
C ASP A 276 29.08 -13.89 -5.81
N ASP A 277 28.45 -15.03 -6.14
CA ASP A 277 27.95 -15.28 -7.49
C ASP A 277 26.74 -14.37 -7.78
N PRO A 278 26.87 -13.42 -8.74
CA PRO A 278 25.80 -12.47 -9.04
C PRO A 278 24.54 -13.12 -9.63
N ASN A 279 24.62 -14.38 -10.07
CA ASN A 279 23.47 -15.12 -10.61
C ASN A 279 22.73 -15.94 -9.53
N LYS A 280 23.33 -16.11 -8.36
CA LYS A 280 22.70 -16.84 -7.27
C LYS A 280 21.68 -15.93 -6.54
N PRO A 281 20.39 -16.32 -6.49
CA PRO A 281 19.38 -15.53 -5.78
C PRO A 281 19.54 -15.65 -4.26
N TYR A 282 19.00 -14.67 -3.54
CA TYR A 282 18.80 -14.67 -2.10
C TYR A 282 17.48 -13.97 -1.77
N ASP A 283 16.97 -14.11 -0.55
CA ASP A 283 15.73 -13.46 -0.12
C ASP A 283 16.06 -12.13 0.57
N MET A 284 15.60 -11.02 0.00
CA MET A 284 15.80 -9.69 0.56
C MET A 284 15.08 -9.50 1.90
N HIS A 285 14.05 -10.31 2.20
CA HIS A 285 13.39 -10.26 3.52
C HIS A 285 14.35 -10.61 4.66
N GLU A 286 15.35 -11.45 4.44
CA GLU A 286 16.34 -11.78 5.45
C GLU A 286 17.14 -10.53 5.86
N ILE A 287 17.51 -9.70 4.88
CA ILE A 287 18.18 -8.41 5.14
C ILE A 287 17.24 -7.47 5.88
N ILE A 288 16.00 -7.29 5.36
CA ILE A 288 15.02 -6.39 5.96
C ILE A 288 14.78 -6.77 7.43
N ASN A 289 14.46 -8.04 7.69
CA ASN A 289 14.15 -8.52 9.05
C ASN A 289 15.36 -8.38 10.00
N THR A 290 16.57 -8.48 9.47
CA THR A 290 17.78 -8.29 10.27
C THR A 290 17.98 -6.83 10.68
N ILE A 291 17.73 -5.86 9.80
CA ILE A 291 18.08 -4.45 10.05
C ILE A 291 16.98 -3.63 10.74
N VAL A 292 15.71 -4.05 10.68
CA VAL A 292 14.59 -3.31 11.29
C VAL A 292 14.48 -3.57 12.79
N ASP A 293 13.78 -2.70 13.51
CA ASP A 293 13.54 -2.85 14.95
C ASP A 293 12.77 -4.14 15.21
N ASN A 294 13.35 -5.02 16.05
CA ASN A 294 12.77 -6.31 16.48
C ASN A 294 12.36 -7.26 15.33
N GLY A 295 12.84 -7.06 14.12
CA GLY A 295 12.41 -7.81 12.95
C GLY A 295 10.96 -7.53 12.52
N ASP A 296 10.33 -6.46 13.02
CA ASP A 296 8.94 -6.12 12.74
C ASP A 296 8.79 -5.40 11.40
N PHE A 297 8.31 -6.13 10.40
CA PHE A 297 8.05 -5.65 9.05
C PHE A 297 6.61 -5.93 8.63
N MET A 298 5.87 -4.89 8.22
CA MET A 298 4.52 -4.97 7.69
C MET A 298 4.55 -4.80 6.17
N GLU A 299 4.51 -5.91 5.45
CA GLU A 299 4.59 -5.89 3.98
C GLU A 299 3.26 -5.50 3.34
N VAL A 300 3.31 -4.57 2.38
CA VAL A 300 2.19 -4.10 1.57
C VAL A 300 2.25 -4.78 0.20
N HIS A 301 1.12 -5.28 -0.29
CA HIS A 301 1.06 -6.02 -1.56
C HIS A 301 2.01 -7.25 -1.61
N LYS A 302 2.05 -8.02 -0.53
CA LYS A 302 2.94 -9.18 -0.39
C LYS A 302 2.88 -10.15 -1.58
N ASP A 303 1.69 -10.35 -2.14
CA ASP A 303 1.44 -11.32 -3.21
C ASP A 303 1.38 -10.71 -4.62
N TYR A 304 1.46 -9.38 -4.74
CA TYR A 304 1.47 -8.66 -6.00
C TYR A 304 2.87 -8.14 -6.33
N ALA A 305 3.30 -8.27 -7.60
CA ALA A 305 4.60 -7.79 -8.08
C ALA A 305 5.75 -8.13 -7.10
N LYS A 306 5.94 -9.43 -6.85
CA LYS A 306 6.86 -9.95 -5.81
C LYS A 306 8.33 -9.62 -6.06
N ASN A 307 8.68 -9.18 -7.26
CA ASN A 307 10.01 -8.68 -7.63
C ASN A 307 10.38 -7.35 -6.95
N VAL A 308 9.41 -6.67 -6.32
CA VAL A 308 9.64 -5.51 -5.45
C VAL A 308 8.87 -5.69 -4.14
N ILE A 309 9.56 -5.49 -3.03
CA ILE A 309 9.00 -5.48 -1.68
C ILE A 309 8.70 -4.04 -1.30
N CYS A 310 7.51 -3.79 -0.74
CA CYS A 310 7.14 -2.52 -0.13
C CYS A 310 6.53 -2.80 1.23
N GLY A 311 6.82 -1.99 2.24
CA GLY A 311 6.22 -2.17 3.56
C GLY A 311 6.70 -1.17 4.60
N PHE A 312 6.11 -1.25 5.77
CA PHE A 312 6.44 -0.41 6.92
C PHE A 312 7.27 -1.17 7.93
N ALA A 313 8.24 -0.50 8.49
CA ALA A 313 9.04 -0.95 9.63
C ALA A 313 9.38 0.23 10.53
N ARG A 314 10.17 -0.03 11.58
CA ARG A 314 10.72 1.04 12.42
C ARG A 314 12.24 0.96 12.48
N PHE A 315 12.84 2.15 12.57
CA PHE A 315 14.26 2.34 12.89
C PHE A 315 14.35 3.32 14.06
N ASN A 316 14.87 2.86 15.19
CA ASN A 316 14.88 3.59 16.45
C ASN A 316 13.48 4.14 16.82
N GLY A 317 12.46 3.27 16.70
CA GLY A 317 11.06 3.57 17.01
C GLY A 317 10.33 4.43 15.98
N ARG A 318 10.98 4.94 14.93
CA ARG A 318 10.40 5.80 13.90
C ARG A 318 9.92 5.01 12.70
N SER A 319 8.70 5.29 12.26
CA SER A 319 8.13 4.66 11.07
C SER A 319 8.94 4.98 9.82
N THR A 320 9.19 3.96 9.02
CA THR A 320 9.98 4.02 7.79
C THR A 320 9.28 3.18 6.73
N GLY A 321 9.07 3.74 5.55
CA GLY A 321 8.68 3.00 4.36
C GLY A 321 9.90 2.34 3.74
N ILE A 322 9.85 1.03 3.52
CA ILE A 322 10.91 0.26 2.86
C ILE A 322 10.46 -0.10 1.45
N ILE A 323 11.31 0.19 0.47
CA ILE A 323 11.19 -0.29 -0.90
C ILE A 323 12.45 -1.09 -1.23
N ALA A 324 12.30 -2.33 -1.67
CA ALA A 324 13.45 -3.19 -1.96
C ALA A 324 13.22 -4.06 -3.21
N ASN A 325 14.27 -4.32 -3.97
CA ASN A 325 14.20 -5.34 -5.01
C ASN A 325 14.26 -6.73 -4.36
N GLN A 326 13.55 -7.72 -4.94
CA GLN A 326 13.56 -9.11 -4.46
C GLN A 326 14.28 -10.02 -5.45
N PRO A 327 15.56 -10.32 -5.24
CA PRO A 327 16.35 -11.12 -6.18
C PRO A 327 15.86 -12.56 -6.36
N SER A 328 15.15 -13.12 -5.38
CA SER A 328 14.56 -14.45 -5.49
C SER A 328 13.35 -14.51 -6.42
N TRP A 329 12.82 -13.34 -6.84
CA TRP A 329 11.70 -13.24 -7.77
C TRP A 329 12.08 -12.41 -9.00
N LEU A 330 12.09 -13.01 -10.19
CA LEU A 330 12.51 -12.36 -11.45
C LEU A 330 13.85 -11.60 -11.33
N ALA A 331 14.79 -12.11 -10.52
CA ALA A 331 16.08 -11.48 -10.23
C ALA A 331 15.98 -10.00 -9.76
N GLY A 332 14.84 -9.56 -9.23
CA GLY A 332 14.63 -8.18 -8.77
C GLY A 332 14.46 -7.15 -9.89
N VAL A 333 14.19 -7.55 -11.14
CA VAL A 333 13.96 -6.61 -12.26
C VAL A 333 12.71 -5.73 -11.97
N LEU A 334 12.66 -4.56 -12.57
CA LEU A 334 11.46 -3.72 -12.56
C LEU A 334 10.59 -4.02 -13.79
N ASP A 335 9.35 -4.40 -13.57
CA ASP A 335 8.30 -4.51 -14.59
C ASP A 335 7.22 -3.44 -14.36
N CYS A 336 6.17 -3.44 -15.17
CA CYS A 336 5.07 -2.47 -15.06
C CYS A 336 4.43 -2.51 -13.68
N ASP A 337 4.16 -3.70 -13.16
CA ASP A 337 3.46 -3.89 -11.88
C ASP A 337 4.32 -3.51 -10.68
N ALA A 338 5.60 -3.87 -10.68
CA ALA A 338 6.56 -3.47 -9.66
C ALA A 338 6.75 -1.95 -9.63
N SER A 339 6.82 -1.32 -10.80
CA SER A 339 6.93 0.13 -10.92
C SER A 339 5.69 0.86 -10.37
N ARG A 340 4.48 0.35 -10.65
CA ARG A 340 3.22 0.87 -10.10
C ARG A 340 3.14 0.70 -8.58
N LYS A 341 3.43 -0.50 -8.07
CA LYS A 341 3.46 -0.82 -6.63
C LYS A 341 4.39 0.12 -5.88
N ALA A 342 5.64 0.21 -6.30
CA ALA A 342 6.64 1.04 -5.65
C ALA A 342 6.29 2.54 -5.74
N ALA A 343 5.87 3.04 -6.91
CA ALA A 343 5.52 4.45 -7.08
C ALA A 343 4.37 4.89 -6.17
N ARG A 344 3.31 4.08 -6.05
CA ARG A 344 2.19 4.39 -5.16
C ARG A 344 2.63 4.42 -3.70
N PHE A 345 3.47 3.46 -3.28
CA PHE A 345 3.95 3.39 -1.90
C PHE A 345 4.87 4.56 -1.56
N VAL A 346 5.80 4.94 -2.45
CA VAL A 346 6.65 6.13 -2.28
C VAL A 346 5.82 7.40 -2.14
N ARG A 347 4.78 7.57 -2.96
CA ARG A 347 3.88 8.73 -2.88
C ARG A 347 3.09 8.78 -1.58
N PHE A 348 2.63 7.64 -1.09
CA PHE A 348 1.99 7.56 0.22
C PHE A 348 2.94 8.00 1.34
N CYS A 349 4.16 7.45 1.36
CA CYS A 349 5.17 7.82 2.36
C CYS A 349 5.47 9.32 2.33
N ASP A 350 5.63 9.92 1.14
CA ASP A 350 5.90 11.34 1.00
C ASP A 350 4.70 12.20 1.45
N ALA A 351 3.47 11.82 1.07
CA ALA A 351 2.26 12.54 1.45
C ALA A 351 2.04 12.58 2.98
N PHE A 352 2.53 11.57 3.69
CA PHE A 352 2.32 11.40 5.12
C PHE A 352 3.62 11.45 5.95
N ASN A 353 4.64 12.18 5.49
CA ASN A 353 5.88 12.46 6.22
C ASN A 353 6.64 11.22 6.71
N ILE A 354 6.49 10.08 6.03
CA ILE A 354 7.19 8.84 6.38
C ILE A 354 8.51 8.77 5.62
N GLN A 355 9.63 8.72 6.34
CA GLN A 355 10.97 8.57 5.76
C GLN A 355 11.08 7.26 4.96
N ILE A 356 11.94 7.24 3.92
CA ILE A 356 12.04 6.13 2.96
C ILE A 356 13.42 5.51 2.98
N LEU A 357 13.47 4.19 3.16
CA LEU A 357 14.65 3.35 2.93
C LEU A 357 14.49 2.59 1.61
N THR A 358 15.48 2.65 0.75
CA THR A 358 15.53 1.89 -0.50
C THR A 358 16.69 0.90 -0.48
N LEU A 359 16.43 -0.39 -0.64
CA LEU A 359 17.44 -1.44 -0.77
C LEU A 359 17.50 -1.90 -2.23
N VAL A 360 18.65 -1.75 -2.86
CA VAL A 360 18.81 -1.91 -4.31
C VAL A 360 19.59 -3.17 -4.65
N ASP A 361 18.95 -4.08 -5.39
CA ASP A 361 19.58 -5.15 -6.14
C ASP A 361 18.78 -5.37 -7.43
N VAL A 362 19.05 -4.53 -8.44
CA VAL A 362 18.26 -4.45 -9.66
C VAL A 362 19.11 -4.55 -10.91
N PRO A 363 18.92 -5.60 -11.75
CA PRO A 363 19.68 -5.76 -12.99
C PRO A 363 19.16 -4.91 -14.15
N GLY A 364 17.98 -4.30 -14.03
CA GLY A 364 17.37 -3.49 -15.09
C GLY A 364 15.84 -3.48 -15.03
N PHE A 365 15.25 -2.87 -16.05
CA PHE A 365 13.84 -3.06 -16.37
C PHE A 365 13.64 -4.35 -17.17
N LEU A 366 12.49 -5.01 -16.99
CA LEU A 366 12.15 -6.20 -17.73
C LEU A 366 11.91 -5.82 -19.20
N CYS A 367 12.67 -6.45 -20.10
CA CYS A 367 12.59 -6.21 -21.55
C CYS A 367 11.57 -7.16 -22.21
N GLY A 368 11.16 -6.80 -23.42
CA GLY A 368 10.31 -7.62 -24.28
C GLY A 368 9.00 -6.95 -24.64
N THR A 369 8.40 -7.41 -25.75
CA THR A 369 7.20 -6.82 -26.34
C THR A 369 6.02 -6.76 -25.36
N GLY A 370 5.88 -7.75 -24.47
CA GLY A 370 4.83 -7.76 -23.45
C GLY A 370 4.92 -6.57 -22.49
N GLN A 371 6.12 -6.20 -22.08
CA GLN A 371 6.34 -5.03 -21.20
C GLN A 371 6.24 -3.70 -21.97
N GLU A 372 6.82 -3.65 -23.19
CA GLU A 372 6.73 -2.46 -24.04
C GLU A 372 5.27 -2.12 -24.36
N TYR A 373 4.46 -3.11 -24.73
CA TYR A 373 3.05 -2.94 -25.04
C TYR A 373 2.19 -2.64 -23.79
N ALA A 374 2.63 -3.10 -22.61
CA ALA A 374 2.00 -2.77 -21.33
C ALA A 374 2.41 -1.39 -20.79
N GLY A 375 3.30 -0.66 -21.47
CA GLY A 375 3.70 0.70 -21.11
C GLY A 375 4.80 0.78 -20.07
N ILE A 376 5.81 -0.10 -20.11
CA ILE A 376 6.93 -0.09 -19.16
C ILE A 376 7.61 1.28 -19.07
N ILE A 377 7.68 2.05 -20.17
CA ILE A 377 8.27 3.39 -20.21
C ILE A 377 7.50 4.34 -19.29
N ASP A 378 6.16 4.36 -19.39
CA ASP A 378 5.31 5.22 -18.55
C ASP A 378 5.34 4.77 -17.09
N HIS A 379 5.28 3.47 -16.83
CA HIS A 379 5.32 2.94 -15.48
C HIS A 379 6.69 3.14 -14.81
N GLY A 380 7.79 3.00 -15.55
CA GLY A 380 9.13 3.35 -15.07
C GLY A 380 9.28 4.85 -14.79
N ALA A 381 8.75 5.69 -15.69
CA ALA A 381 8.71 7.14 -15.50
C ALA A 381 7.87 7.54 -14.28
N LYS A 382 6.78 6.83 -14.00
CA LYS A 382 5.95 7.02 -12.80
C LYS A 382 6.74 6.80 -11.52
N LEU A 383 7.52 5.72 -11.43
CA LEU A 383 8.38 5.44 -10.27
C LEU A 383 9.47 6.51 -10.12
N MET A 384 10.12 6.88 -11.22
CA MET A 384 11.10 7.97 -11.25
C MET A 384 10.49 9.28 -10.74
N PHE A 385 9.30 9.61 -11.18
CA PHE A 385 8.56 10.81 -10.77
C PHE A 385 8.26 10.78 -9.27
N ALA A 386 7.78 9.65 -8.73
CA ALA A 386 7.49 9.51 -7.32
C ALA A 386 8.71 9.80 -6.43
N TYR A 387 9.86 9.21 -6.73
CA TYR A 387 11.09 9.46 -5.99
C TYR A 387 11.63 10.88 -6.18
N GLY A 388 11.57 11.41 -7.42
CA GLY A 388 12.06 12.77 -7.73
C GLY A 388 11.22 13.86 -7.09
N GLU A 389 9.92 13.64 -6.90
CA GLU A 389 9.02 14.59 -6.23
C GLU A 389 9.06 14.48 -4.70
N ALA A 390 9.36 13.30 -4.16
CA ALA A 390 9.36 13.04 -2.72
C ALA A 390 10.35 13.95 -1.97
N THR A 391 9.83 14.58 -0.90
CA THR A 391 10.53 15.57 -0.07
C THR A 391 10.98 15.00 1.28
N VAL A 392 10.45 13.86 1.71
CA VAL A 392 10.84 13.19 2.95
C VAL A 392 12.31 12.72 2.94
N PRO A 393 12.91 12.44 4.10
CA PRO A 393 14.23 11.82 4.18
C PRO A 393 14.30 10.51 3.38
N LYS A 394 15.34 10.38 2.54
CA LYS A 394 15.57 9.21 1.68
C LYS A 394 16.97 8.66 1.89
N VAL A 395 17.05 7.41 2.35
CA VAL A 395 18.29 6.65 2.49
C VAL A 395 18.26 5.50 1.49
N THR A 396 19.35 5.32 0.75
CA THR A 396 19.46 4.27 -0.26
C THR A 396 20.69 3.43 0.01
N ILE A 397 20.55 2.10 -0.07
CA ILE A 397 21.67 1.16 0.05
C ILE A 397 21.70 0.27 -1.19
N THR A 398 22.75 0.36 -1.97
CA THR A 398 23.02 -0.59 -3.05
C THR A 398 23.63 -1.84 -2.46
N VAL A 399 22.83 -2.91 -2.39
CA VAL A 399 23.20 -4.18 -1.79
C VAL A 399 24.06 -5.01 -2.76
N ARG A 400 23.68 -5.07 -4.04
CA ARG A 400 24.45 -5.79 -5.07
C ARG A 400 24.34 -5.08 -6.43
N LYS A 401 23.43 -5.46 -7.32
CA LYS A 401 23.32 -4.89 -8.68
C LYS A 401 22.56 -3.56 -8.68
N SER A 402 23.00 -2.63 -9.49
CA SER A 402 22.30 -1.37 -9.75
C SER A 402 22.64 -0.87 -11.15
N TYR A 403 21.89 -1.32 -12.18
CA TYR A 403 22.25 -1.12 -13.56
C TYR A 403 21.30 -0.21 -14.34
N GLY A 404 21.85 0.61 -15.21
CA GLY A 404 21.13 1.40 -16.21
C GLY A 404 20.08 2.33 -15.64
N GLY A 405 18.93 2.42 -16.32
CA GLY A 405 17.81 3.28 -15.90
C GLY A 405 17.20 2.89 -14.56
N SER A 406 17.26 1.60 -14.20
CA SER A 406 16.73 1.14 -12.92
C SER A 406 17.57 1.63 -11.73
N HIS A 407 18.90 1.81 -11.88
CA HIS A 407 19.71 2.53 -10.90
C HIS A 407 19.15 3.94 -10.61
N ILE A 408 18.75 4.65 -11.66
CA ILE A 408 18.25 6.02 -11.52
C ILE A 408 16.93 6.03 -10.75
N VAL A 409 15.97 5.19 -11.12
CA VAL A 409 14.63 5.20 -10.55
C VAL A 409 14.55 4.64 -9.12
N MET A 410 15.57 3.88 -8.68
CA MET A 410 15.65 3.35 -7.32
C MET A 410 16.33 4.33 -6.35
N SER A 411 15.92 5.59 -6.35
CA SER A 411 16.35 6.62 -5.38
C SER A 411 17.86 6.90 -5.39
N CYS A 412 18.46 7.06 -6.57
CA CYS A 412 19.87 7.45 -6.65
C CYS A 412 20.12 8.88 -6.13
N LYS A 413 21.39 9.19 -5.83
CA LYS A 413 21.80 10.52 -5.32
C LYS A 413 21.36 11.65 -6.24
N GLN A 414 21.50 11.49 -7.56
CA GLN A 414 21.17 12.51 -8.54
C GLN A 414 19.64 12.72 -8.68
N LEU A 415 18.83 11.74 -8.31
CA LEU A 415 17.37 11.87 -8.21
C LEU A 415 16.92 12.23 -6.79
N ARG A 416 17.67 13.13 -6.14
CA ARG A 416 17.35 13.70 -4.82
C ARG A 416 17.41 12.69 -3.66
N GLY A 417 18.19 11.60 -3.78
CA GLY A 417 18.54 10.74 -2.64
C GLY A 417 19.41 11.51 -1.64
N ASP A 418 19.09 11.48 -0.35
CA ASP A 418 19.82 12.27 0.66
C ASP A 418 21.11 11.57 1.09
N MET A 419 21.02 10.32 1.51
CA MET A 419 22.18 9.49 1.88
C MET A 419 22.15 8.20 1.07
N CYS A 420 23.20 7.98 0.29
CA CYS A 420 23.34 6.82 -0.59
C CYS A 420 24.59 6.03 -0.21
N TYR A 421 24.42 4.80 0.20
CA TYR A 421 25.49 3.86 0.55
C TYR A 421 25.54 2.70 -0.42
N ALA A 422 26.67 2.01 -0.46
CA ALA A 422 26.80 0.74 -1.15
C ALA A 422 27.54 -0.28 -0.28
N TRP A 423 27.23 -1.56 -0.46
CA TRP A 423 28.06 -2.64 0.08
C TRP A 423 29.28 -2.87 -0.80
N PRO A 424 30.37 -3.48 -0.29
CA PRO A 424 31.62 -3.67 -1.06
C PRO A 424 31.46 -4.49 -2.33
N ASN A 425 30.50 -5.42 -2.37
CA ASN A 425 30.17 -6.27 -3.51
C ASN A 425 29.16 -5.64 -4.47
N ALA A 426 28.77 -4.38 -4.26
CA ALA A 426 27.83 -3.70 -5.13
C ALA A 426 28.44 -3.41 -6.51
N GLU A 427 27.61 -3.49 -7.53
CA GLU A 427 27.96 -3.16 -8.91
C GLU A 427 27.04 -2.03 -9.41
N ILE A 428 27.61 -0.84 -9.66
CA ILE A 428 26.88 0.33 -10.16
C ILE A 428 27.39 0.67 -11.55
N ALA A 429 26.61 0.39 -12.60
CA ALA A 429 27.06 0.54 -13.99
C ALA A 429 25.88 0.78 -14.96
N VAL A 430 26.22 1.14 -16.21
CA VAL A 430 25.22 1.26 -17.28
C VAL A 430 24.54 -0.07 -17.58
N MET A 431 25.32 -1.17 -17.53
CA MET A 431 24.83 -2.55 -17.70
C MET A 431 25.80 -3.52 -17.05
N GLY A 432 25.37 -4.75 -16.81
CA GLY A 432 26.25 -5.80 -16.31
C GLY A 432 27.44 -6.10 -17.24
N ALA A 433 28.55 -6.58 -16.69
CA ALA A 433 29.81 -6.75 -17.39
C ALA A 433 29.68 -7.61 -18.66
N SER A 434 28.92 -8.70 -18.61
CA SER A 434 28.70 -9.58 -19.77
C SER A 434 28.05 -8.83 -20.95
N GLY A 435 27.00 -8.05 -20.67
CA GLY A 435 26.35 -7.22 -21.69
C GLY A 435 27.29 -6.16 -22.27
N ALA A 436 28.02 -5.46 -21.38
CA ALA A 436 28.94 -4.40 -21.76
C ALA A 436 30.09 -4.92 -22.64
N VAL A 437 30.72 -6.03 -22.26
CA VAL A 437 31.79 -6.68 -23.03
C VAL A 437 31.26 -7.18 -24.36
N GLY A 438 30.07 -7.76 -24.40
CA GLY A 438 29.42 -8.20 -25.64
C GLY A 438 29.22 -7.06 -26.65
N VAL A 439 28.97 -5.83 -26.18
CA VAL A 439 28.82 -4.63 -27.03
C VAL A 439 30.19 -4.03 -27.37
N LEU A 440 31.02 -3.75 -26.37
CA LEU A 440 32.29 -3.04 -26.52
C LEU A 440 33.33 -3.84 -27.28
N GLN A 441 33.36 -5.16 -27.09
CA GLN A 441 34.34 -6.08 -27.65
C GLN A 441 33.78 -6.96 -28.79
N ALA A 442 32.61 -6.63 -29.33
CA ALA A 442 31.90 -7.44 -30.32
C ALA A 442 32.78 -7.87 -31.52
N LYS A 443 33.60 -6.95 -32.04
CA LYS A 443 34.50 -7.22 -33.15
C LYS A 443 35.64 -8.17 -32.77
N ALA A 444 36.27 -7.95 -31.61
CA ALA A 444 37.35 -8.79 -31.10
C ALA A 444 36.85 -10.22 -30.79
N ILE A 445 35.71 -10.33 -30.12
CA ILE A 445 35.05 -11.61 -29.80
C ILE A 445 34.71 -12.40 -31.06
N LYS A 446 34.28 -11.72 -32.13
CA LYS A 446 33.94 -12.34 -33.41
C LYS A 446 35.18 -12.85 -34.17
N ALA A 447 36.33 -12.22 -33.95
CA ALA A 447 37.60 -12.59 -34.61
C ALA A 447 38.29 -13.81 -33.98
N ILE A 448 37.91 -14.20 -32.74
CA ILE A 448 38.48 -15.36 -32.04
C ILE A 448 37.71 -16.61 -32.48
N GLU A 449 38.41 -17.54 -33.15
CA GLU A 449 37.83 -18.79 -33.66
C GLU A 449 37.78 -19.90 -32.59
N ASP A 450 38.83 -19.99 -31.76
CA ASP A 450 38.89 -21.02 -30.72
C ASP A 450 37.92 -20.73 -29.57
N PRO A 451 36.97 -21.65 -29.24
CA PRO A 451 36.00 -21.44 -28.18
C PRO A 451 36.62 -21.26 -26.79
N ALA A 452 37.75 -21.90 -26.49
CA ALA A 452 38.43 -21.81 -25.21
C ALA A 452 39.12 -20.44 -25.05
N GLU A 453 39.82 -19.98 -26.07
CA GLU A 453 40.44 -18.66 -26.13
C GLU A 453 39.38 -17.55 -26.05
N LYS A 454 38.28 -17.71 -26.79
CA LYS A 454 37.13 -16.79 -26.75
C LYS A 454 36.53 -16.65 -25.35
N LYS A 455 36.31 -17.77 -24.66
CA LYS A 455 35.79 -17.77 -23.29
C LYS A 455 36.75 -17.08 -22.31
N ALA A 456 38.07 -17.36 -22.43
CA ALA A 456 39.10 -16.74 -21.61
C ALA A 456 39.16 -15.22 -21.84
N PHE A 457 39.14 -14.77 -23.10
CA PHE A 457 39.12 -13.36 -23.47
C PHE A 457 37.90 -12.64 -22.90
N ILE A 458 36.68 -13.21 -23.02
CA ILE A 458 35.45 -12.63 -22.46
C ILE A 458 35.60 -12.50 -20.96
N ALA A 459 36.03 -13.55 -20.26
CA ALA A 459 36.17 -13.52 -18.80
C ALA A 459 37.19 -12.46 -18.33
N GLU A 460 38.32 -12.31 -19.05
CA GLU A 460 39.29 -11.25 -18.76
C GLU A 460 38.69 -9.86 -18.92
N LYS A 461 37.95 -9.60 -20.01
CA LYS A 461 37.35 -8.30 -20.29
C LYS A 461 36.16 -7.99 -19.36
N GLU A 462 35.42 -9.00 -18.90
CA GLU A 462 34.38 -8.84 -17.88
C GLU A 462 34.99 -8.43 -16.53
N ALA A 463 36.09 -9.04 -16.12
CA ALA A 463 36.81 -8.68 -14.89
C ALA A 463 37.37 -7.25 -14.98
N GLU A 464 38.00 -6.89 -16.10
CA GLU A 464 38.49 -5.54 -16.36
C GLU A 464 37.36 -4.49 -16.32
N TYR A 465 36.22 -4.81 -16.95
CA TYR A 465 35.05 -3.90 -16.93
C TYR A 465 34.49 -3.71 -15.52
N LYS A 466 34.39 -4.77 -14.72
CA LYS A 466 33.93 -4.69 -13.35
C LYS A 466 34.81 -3.78 -12.50
N ASP A 467 36.10 -3.94 -12.58
CA ASP A 467 37.06 -3.13 -11.82
C ASP A 467 37.03 -1.65 -12.25
N LEU A 468 37.01 -1.37 -13.55
CA LEU A 468 37.04 -0.02 -14.08
C LEU A 468 35.74 0.75 -13.98
N PHE A 469 34.57 0.08 -14.07
CA PHE A 469 33.29 0.78 -14.27
C PHE A 469 32.18 0.36 -13.32
N ALA A 470 32.18 -0.86 -12.79
CA ALA A 470 31.08 -1.34 -11.96
C ALA A 470 31.35 -1.30 -10.47
N SER A 471 32.61 -1.21 -10.05
CA SER A 471 33.00 -1.12 -8.65
C SER A 471 32.30 0.06 -7.93
N PRO A 472 31.77 -0.12 -6.71
CA PRO A 472 31.15 0.97 -5.96
C PRO A 472 32.12 2.11 -5.65
N TYR A 473 33.41 1.84 -5.59
CA TYR A 473 34.44 2.88 -5.38
C TYR A 473 34.54 3.87 -6.54
N GLN A 474 34.18 3.46 -7.76
CA GLN A 474 34.08 4.39 -8.90
C GLN A 474 32.95 5.40 -8.73
N ALA A 475 31.82 4.96 -8.19
CA ALA A 475 30.73 5.86 -7.85
C ALA A 475 31.08 6.74 -6.65
N ALA A 476 31.74 6.21 -5.63
CA ALA A 476 32.21 6.96 -4.47
C ALA A 476 33.22 8.06 -4.83
N ASN A 477 34.20 7.76 -5.68
CA ASN A 477 35.20 8.73 -6.16
C ASN A 477 34.58 9.97 -6.86
N ARG A 478 33.36 9.81 -7.38
CA ARG A 478 32.63 10.90 -8.06
C ARG A 478 31.58 11.55 -7.18
N GLY A 479 31.42 11.10 -5.93
CA GLY A 479 30.37 11.57 -5.03
C GLY A 479 28.96 11.14 -5.44
N TYR A 480 28.82 10.04 -6.19
CA TYR A 480 27.51 9.50 -6.59
C TYR A 480 26.92 8.60 -5.51
N ILE A 481 27.73 8.15 -4.57
CA ILE A 481 27.34 7.60 -3.28
C ILE A 481 28.16 8.26 -2.18
N ASP A 482 27.65 8.25 -0.95
CA ASP A 482 28.28 8.93 0.18
C ASP A 482 29.36 8.07 0.85
N ASP A 483 29.19 6.72 0.83
CA ASP A 483 30.15 5.81 1.44
C ASP A 483 29.97 4.38 0.92
N VAL A 484 31.03 3.59 1.01
CA VAL A 484 30.99 2.13 0.89
C VAL A 484 31.04 1.58 2.31
N ILE A 485 29.98 0.90 2.74
CA ILE A 485 29.81 0.47 4.14
C ILE A 485 29.95 -1.05 4.28
N GLU A 486 30.53 -1.50 5.40
CA GLU A 486 30.53 -2.90 5.77
C GLU A 486 29.10 -3.37 6.09
N PRO A 487 28.61 -4.50 5.48
CA PRO A 487 27.19 -4.89 5.59
C PRO A 487 26.67 -5.01 7.02
N ARG A 488 27.46 -5.56 7.93
CA ARG A 488 27.07 -5.75 9.35
C ARG A 488 26.74 -4.46 10.11
N TYR A 489 27.17 -3.30 9.63
CA TYR A 489 26.86 -2.00 10.23
C TYR A 489 25.66 -1.30 9.56
N THR A 490 24.97 -1.95 8.65
CA THR A 490 23.88 -1.37 7.85
C THR A 490 22.82 -0.71 8.72
N ARG A 491 22.31 -1.41 9.76
CA ARG A 491 21.30 -0.86 10.68
C ARG A 491 21.75 0.45 11.33
N SER A 492 22.91 0.47 11.96
CA SER A 492 23.41 1.65 12.67
C SER A 492 23.67 2.83 11.71
N ARG A 493 24.10 2.56 10.46
CA ARG A 493 24.30 3.58 9.43
C ARG A 493 22.97 4.18 8.97
N ILE A 494 21.92 3.37 8.80
CA ILE A 494 20.57 3.83 8.47
C ILE A 494 20.02 4.74 9.58
N ILE A 495 20.09 4.29 10.84
CA ILE A 495 19.59 5.06 11.99
C ILE A 495 20.27 6.42 12.06
N ARG A 496 21.60 6.47 12.00
CA ARG A 496 22.36 7.73 12.04
C ARG A 496 22.02 8.65 10.85
N ALA A 497 21.84 8.10 9.66
CA ALA A 497 21.44 8.87 8.49
C ALA A 497 20.06 9.52 8.69
N PHE A 498 19.08 8.75 9.16
CA PHE A 498 17.74 9.28 9.44
C PHE A 498 17.74 10.29 10.60
N GLU A 499 18.51 10.08 11.66
CA GLU A 499 18.68 11.05 12.74
C GLU A 499 19.24 12.40 12.25
N MET A 500 20.25 12.35 11.39
CA MET A 500 20.80 13.56 10.75
C MET A 500 19.76 14.26 9.87
N LEU A 501 18.90 13.52 9.20
CA LEU A 501 17.92 14.04 8.25
C LEU A 501 16.58 14.46 8.88
N GLN A 502 16.37 14.29 10.19
CA GLN A 502 15.10 14.60 10.86
C GLN A 502 14.62 16.04 10.64
N THR A 503 15.54 16.97 10.56
CA THR A 503 15.24 18.40 10.36
C THR A 503 15.23 18.81 8.90
N LYS A 504 15.30 17.84 7.96
CA LYS A 504 15.25 18.12 6.53
C LYS A 504 14.02 18.96 6.18
N ARG A 505 14.23 20.04 5.44
CA ARG A 505 13.17 20.88 4.85
C ARG A 505 13.42 20.99 3.36
N MET A 506 12.48 20.52 2.59
CA MET A 506 12.52 20.52 1.14
C MET A 506 11.14 20.82 0.59
N THR A 507 11.05 21.71 -0.37
CA THR A 507 9.80 22.06 -1.04
C THR A 507 9.94 21.89 -2.54
N ASN A 508 8.85 21.53 -3.19
CA ASN A 508 8.73 21.53 -4.65
C ASN A 508 8.24 22.91 -5.14
N PRO A 509 8.48 23.28 -6.40
CA PRO A 509 7.90 24.48 -6.99
C PRO A 509 6.37 24.47 -6.83
N LEU A 510 5.78 25.65 -6.56
CA LEU A 510 4.34 25.79 -6.44
C LEU A 510 3.63 25.39 -7.74
N LYS A 511 2.59 24.57 -7.62
CA LYS A 511 1.77 24.07 -8.73
C LYS A 511 0.38 23.71 -8.22
N LYS A 512 -0.62 23.63 -9.09
CA LYS A 512 -1.95 23.14 -8.70
C LYS A 512 -1.90 21.67 -8.29
N HIS A 513 -1.25 20.86 -9.09
CA HIS A 513 -0.95 19.45 -8.85
C HIS A 513 0.17 19.01 -9.80
N SER A 514 0.77 17.86 -9.53
CA SER A 514 1.73 17.26 -10.45
C SER A 514 1.02 16.62 -11.64
N ASN A 515 1.62 16.70 -12.83
CA ASN A 515 1.20 15.93 -14.00
C ASN A 515 2.08 14.67 -14.10
N ILE A 516 1.83 13.74 -13.18
CA ILE A 516 2.53 12.46 -13.15
C ILE A 516 2.07 11.58 -14.33
N PRO A 517 2.93 10.79 -14.96
CA PRO A 517 2.49 9.73 -15.88
C PRO A 517 1.49 8.79 -15.19
N LEU A 518 0.29 8.59 -15.76
CA LEU A 518 -0.81 7.83 -15.12
C LEU A 518 -0.97 6.44 -15.73
#